data_3693d2a34fe51c73d8ea7378c942dc5e
#
_entry.id   3693d2a34fe51c73d8ea7378c942dc5e
#
_cell.length_a   1.000
_cell.length_b   1.000
_cell.length_c   1.000
_cell.angle_alpha   90.00
_cell.angle_beta   90.00
_cell.angle_gamma   90.00
#
_symmetry.space_group_name_H-M   'P 1'
#
loop_
_entity.id
_entity.type
_entity.pdbx_description
1 polymer ?
#
loop_
_entity_poly.entity_id
_entity_poly.type
_entity_poly.pdbx_seq_one_letter_code
_entity_poly.pdbx_strand_id
1 'polypeptide(L)'
;VFLTYSLCNYLYKDNWTSFLAAFVILFPGLFLDSSRRAMLDITLAFFITASMYCLIKALDSKKFFLLYGLMTGCAVLTKSVLGFFPIVIGFVFMFWYGGFKKLFDLGFITGLLLALMVGCSWYLVNWYMFGDMFIERHFKTNHMKLVPQGFWSDNPLYVFGYIKAMMKNYWPWFPVTMAGIFLFAKSSFKDKNFRSMFLFLWVSIPFLIMSTSRNQTLRYLFMIFPAFAIITAHTLAS
;
A
#
# COMPACT_ATOMS: atom_id res chain seq x y z
N VAL A 1 -5.89 -12.48 2.88
CA VAL A 1 -5.23 -13.77 3.13
C VAL A 1 -4.87 -14.45 1.81
N PHE A 2 -5.87 -14.93 1.03
CA PHE A 2 -5.60 -15.63 -0.24
C PHE A 2 -4.74 -14.81 -1.22
N LEU A 3 -5.03 -13.51 -1.35
CA LEU A 3 -4.28 -12.63 -2.23
C LEU A 3 -2.82 -12.45 -1.76
N THR A 4 -2.59 -12.43 -0.45
CA THR A 4 -1.24 -12.38 0.15
C THR A 4 -0.45 -13.65 -0.15
N TYR A 5 -1.11 -14.82 0.00
CA TYR A 5 -0.55 -16.10 -0.42
C TYR A 5 -0.13 -16.09 -1.90
N SER A 6 -1.08 -15.71 -2.78
CA SER A 6 -0.85 -15.72 -4.23
C SER A 6 0.27 -14.78 -4.66
N LEU A 7 0.36 -13.59 -4.03
CA LEU A 7 1.44 -12.65 -4.29
C LEU A 7 2.79 -13.19 -3.80
N CYS A 8 2.84 -13.74 -2.59
CA CYS A 8 4.06 -14.33 -2.05
C CYS A 8 4.55 -15.49 -2.92
N ASN A 9 3.64 -16.38 -3.32
CA ASN A 9 3.97 -17.51 -4.20
C ASN A 9 4.44 -17.06 -5.58
N TYR A 10 3.88 -15.99 -6.11
CA TYR A 10 4.35 -15.42 -7.38
C TYR A 10 5.77 -14.84 -7.26
N LEU A 11 6.07 -14.16 -6.15
CA LEU A 11 7.39 -13.56 -5.91
C LEU A 11 8.50 -14.61 -5.66
N TYR A 12 8.22 -15.62 -4.85
CA TYR A 12 9.25 -16.52 -4.34
C TYR A 12 9.13 -17.96 -4.84
N LYS A 13 7.97 -18.34 -5.41
CA LYS A 13 7.66 -19.69 -5.91
C LYS A 13 7.88 -20.78 -4.83
N ASP A 14 7.65 -20.41 -3.59
CA ASP A 14 7.73 -21.30 -2.43
C ASP A 14 6.39 -21.34 -1.69
N ASN A 15 5.79 -22.52 -1.64
CA ASN A 15 4.48 -22.74 -1.02
C ASN A 15 4.53 -22.57 0.49
N TRP A 16 5.65 -22.95 1.13
CA TRP A 16 5.78 -22.84 2.58
C TRP A 16 5.84 -21.39 3.04
N THR A 17 6.72 -20.60 2.43
CA THR A 17 6.80 -19.14 2.68
C THR A 17 5.47 -18.46 2.39
N SER A 18 4.77 -18.88 1.34
CA SER A 18 3.46 -18.31 0.97
C SER A 18 2.37 -18.66 2.00
N PHE A 19 2.38 -19.88 2.51
CA PHE A 19 1.49 -20.30 3.59
C PHE A 19 1.79 -19.51 4.88
N LEU A 20 3.06 -19.36 5.25
CA LEU A 20 3.47 -18.55 6.39
C LEU A 20 3.00 -17.09 6.25
N ALA A 21 3.12 -16.48 5.07
CA ALA A 21 2.64 -15.12 4.83
C ALA A 21 1.11 -15.02 5.00
N ALA A 22 0.36 -16.00 4.51
CA ALA A 22 -1.09 -16.08 4.69
C ALA A 22 -1.47 -16.30 6.15
N PHE A 23 -0.65 -17.04 6.92
CA PHE A 23 -0.85 -17.29 8.34
C PHE A 23 -0.55 -16.03 9.17
N VAL A 24 0.58 -15.38 8.94
CA VAL A 24 1.02 -14.18 9.66
C VAL A 24 0.01 -13.05 9.59
N ILE A 25 -0.64 -12.83 8.44
CA ILE A 25 -1.63 -11.74 8.28
C ILE A 25 -2.91 -11.98 9.11
N LEU A 26 -3.15 -13.17 9.60
CA LEU A 26 -4.31 -13.48 10.45
C LEU A 26 -4.11 -13.10 11.92
N PHE A 27 -2.88 -12.84 12.37
CA PHE A 27 -2.58 -12.56 13.78
C PHE A 27 -2.91 -11.15 14.26
N PRO A 28 -2.75 -10.06 13.45
CA PRO A 28 -3.01 -8.72 13.95
C PRO A 28 -4.47 -8.56 14.38
N GLY A 29 -4.71 -8.58 15.70
CA GLY A 29 -6.06 -8.59 16.26
C GLY A 29 -6.95 -7.44 15.78
N LEU A 30 -6.37 -6.22 15.66
CA LEU A 30 -7.10 -5.07 15.14
C LEU A 30 -7.49 -5.23 13.65
N PHE A 31 -6.63 -5.87 12.85
CA PHE A 31 -6.92 -6.16 11.45
C PHE A 31 -8.05 -7.19 11.33
N LEU A 32 -7.99 -8.24 12.14
CA LEU A 32 -9.01 -9.29 12.15
C LEU A 32 -10.37 -8.76 12.65
N ASP A 33 -10.38 -7.97 13.73
CA ASP A 33 -11.60 -7.33 14.23
C ASP A 33 -12.23 -6.38 13.21
N SER A 34 -11.39 -5.57 12.54
CA SER A 34 -11.83 -4.68 11.47
C SER A 34 -12.39 -5.44 10.27
N SER A 35 -11.83 -6.63 9.96
CA SER A 35 -12.34 -7.51 8.90
C SER A 35 -13.73 -8.04 9.24
N ARG A 36 -13.96 -8.45 10.49
CA ARG A 36 -15.27 -8.92 10.96
C ARG A 36 -16.34 -7.84 10.93
N ARG A 37 -15.94 -6.58 11.10
CA ARG A 37 -16.84 -5.41 11.06
C ARG A 37 -17.03 -4.84 9.65
N ALA A 38 -16.49 -5.49 8.62
CA ALA A 38 -16.54 -5.05 7.23
C ALA A 38 -16.11 -3.57 7.03
N MET A 39 -15.06 -3.13 7.73
CA MET A 39 -14.59 -1.75 7.65
C MET A 39 -13.97 -1.45 6.28
N LEU A 40 -14.17 -0.25 5.76
CA LEU A 40 -13.61 0.23 4.49
C LEU A 40 -12.08 0.12 4.41
N ASP A 41 -11.39 0.17 5.55
CA ASP A 41 -9.92 -0.01 5.63
C ASP A 41 -9.47 -1.38 5.13
N ILE A 42 -10.27 -2.42 5.36
CA ILE A 42 -10.00 -3.78 4.88
C ILE A 42 -10.24 -3.89 3.37
N THR A 43 -11.33 -3.30 2.89
CA THR A 43 -11.62 -3.23 1.45
C THR A 43 -10.53 -2.46 0.71
N LEU A 44 -10.07 -1.34 1.28
CA LEU A 44 -8.93 -0.59 0.77
C LEU A 44 -7.66 -1.45 0.71
N ALA A 45 -7.32 -2.16 1.81
CA ALA A 45 -6.15 -3.04 1.86
C ALA A 45 -6.24 -4.16 0.82
N PHE A 46 -7.44 -4.69 0.56
CA PHE A 46 -7.67 -5.67 -0.51
C PHE A 46 -7.35 -5.09 -1.89
N PHE A 47 -7.94 -3.94 -2.25
CA PHE A 47 -7.72 -3.35 -3.57
C PHE A 47 -6.27 -2.91 -3.78
N ILE A 48 -5.62 -2.36 -2.74
CA ILE A 48 -4.18 -2.02 -2.82
C ILE A 48 -3.35 -3.29 -3.02
N THR A 49 -3.62 -4.37 -2.29
CA THR A 49 -2.89 -5.64 -2.46
C THR A 49 -3.10 -6.21 -3.86
N ALA A 50 -4.34 -6.16 -4.38
CA ALA A 50 -4.65 -6.60 -5.74
C ALA A 50 -3.92 -5.76 -6.80
N SER A 51 -3.89 -4.44 -6.61
CA SER A 51 -3.15 -3.53 -7.46
C SER A 51 -1.65 -3.85 -7.44
N MET A 52 -1.04 -4.00 -6.27
CA MET A 52 0.37 -4.36 -6.14
C MET A 52 0.70 -5.72 -6.78
N TYR A 53 -0.19 -6.70 -6.65
CA TYR A 53 -0.05 -7.98 -7.33
C TYR A 53 -0.09 -7.84 -8.85
N CYS A 54 -1.03 -7.04 -9.37
CA CYS A 54 -1.11 -6.77 -10.80
C CYS A 54 0.11 -6.01 -11.32
N LEU A 55 0.65 -5.05 -10.55
CA LEU A 55 1.86 -4.30 -10.91
C LEU A 55 3.06 -5.24 -11.13
N ILE A 56 3.28 -6.18 -10.21
CA ILE A 56 4.38 -7.15 -10.35
C ILE A 56 4.15 -8.08 -11.54
N LYS A 57 2.94 -8.58 -11.74
CA LYS A 57 2.59 -9.39 -12.92
C LYS A 57 2.73 -8.64 -14.24
N ALA A 58 2.55 -7.32 -14.22
CA ALA A 58 2.69 -6.49 -15.40
C ALA A 58 4.13 -6.44 -15.93
N LEU A 59 5.13 -6.78 -15.12
CA LEU A 59 6.52 -6.92 -15.57
C LEU A 59 6.65 -8.08 -16.57
N ASP A 60 5.89 -9.16 -16.40
CA ASP A 60 5.89 -10.32 -17.30
C ASP A 60 4.89 -10.16 -18.44
N SER A 61 3.72 -9.54 -18.17
CA SER A 61 2.67 -9.38 -19.19
C SER A 61 1.95 -8.04 -19.04
N LYS A 62 2.15 -7.16 -20.03
CA LYS A 62 1.66 -5.76 -20.02
C LYS A 62 0.15 -5.61 -19.81
N LYS A 63 -0.66 -6.62 -20.15
CA LYS A 63 -2.12 -6.61 -19.91
C LYS A 63 -2.49 -6.43 -18.43
N PHE A 64 -1.61 -6.82 -17.52
CA PHE A 64 -1.84 -6.63 -16.08
C PHE A 64 -1.74 -5.17 -15.64
N PHE A 65 -1.18 -4.26 -16.44
CA PHE A 65 -1.24 -2.83 -16.14
C PHE A 65 -2.68 -2.29 -16.15
N LEU A 66 -3.56 -2.82 -17.01
CA LEU A 66 -4.97 -2.43 -16.97
C LEU A 66 -5.66 -2.89 -15.68
N LEU A 67 -5.37 -4.11 -15.23
CA LEU A 67 -5.90 -4.59 -13.94
C LEU A 67 -5.30 -3.83 -12.75
N TYR A 68 -4.01 -3.49 -12.82
CA TYR A 68 -3.38 -2.59 -11.84
C TYR A 68 -4.12 -1.25 -11.76
N GLY A 69 -4.42 -0.64 -12.90
CA GLY A 69 -5.18 0.60 -12.96
C GLY A 69 -6.60 0.47 -12.42
N LEU A 70 -7.32 -0.59 -12.81
CA LEU A 70 -8.67 -0.85 -12.33
C LEU A 70 -8.70 -1.03 -10.80
N MET A 71 -7.82 -1.88 -10.25
CA MET A 71 -7.76 -2.11 -8.80
C MET A 71 -7.35 -0.85 -8.03
N THR A 72 -6.45 -0.05 -8.59
CA THR A 72 -6.09 1.27 -8.04
C THR A 72 -7.28 2.23 -8.04
N GLY A 73 -8.02 2.31 -9.15
CA GLY A 73 -9.23 3.13 -9.22
C GLY A 73 -10.28 2.71 -8.18
N CYS A 74 -10.50 1.40 -7.99
CA CYS A 74 -11.37 0.87 -6.94
C CYS A 74 -10.87 1.23 -5.54
N ALA A 75 -9.55 1.23 -5.31
CA ALA A 75 -8.97 1.68 -4.04
C ALA A 75 -9.29 3.17 -3.78
N VAL A 76 -9.16 4.03 -4.80
CA VAL A 76 -9.51 5.46 -4.70
C VAL A 76 -10.99 5.64 -4.40
N LEU A 77 -11.89 4.91 -5.06
CA LEU A 77 -13.33 4.94 -4.78
C LEU A 77 -13.66 4.47 -3.36
N THR A 78 -12.85 3.56 -2.80
CA THR A 78 -13.07 3.04 -1.44
C THR A 78 -12.70 4.07 -0.38
N LYS A 79 -11.56 4.73 -0.49
CA LYS A 79 -11.06 5.64 0.56
C LYS A 79 -10.20 6.77 0.02
N SER A 80 -10.66 7.42 -1.03
CA SER A 80 -10.17 8.73 -1.48
C SER A 80 -8.62 8.78 -1.57
N VAL A 81 -8.00 9.69 -0.83
CA VAL A 81 -6.55 9.97 -0.87
C VAL A 81 -5.68 8.72 -0.61
N LEU A 82 -6.10 7.83 0.30
CA LEU A 82 -5.33 6.62 0.61
C LEU A 82 -5.31 5.62 -0.55
N GLY A 83 -6.31 5.66 -1.43
CA GLY A 83 -6.36 4.83 -2.64
C GLY A 83 -5.31 5.19 -3.69
N PHE A 84 -4.68 6.37 -3.61
CA PHE A 84 -3.62 6.78 -4.54
C PHE A 84 -2.23 6.18 -4.22
N PHE A 85 -2.05 5.55 -3.06
CA PHE A 85 -0.75 4.94 -2.73
C PHE A 85 -0.20 3.99 -3.79
N PRO A 86 -0.98 3.12 -4.45
CA PRO A 86 -0.46 2.30 -5.53
C PRO A 86 0.18 3.11 -6.66
N ILE A 87 -0.37 4.28 -7.00
CA ILE A 87 0.21 5.14 -8.04
C ILE A 87 1.60 5.62 -7.61
N VAL A 88 1.72 6.15 -6.38
CA VAL A 88 3.00 6.64 -5.86
C VAL A 88 4.03 5.53 -5.78
N ILE A 89 3.64 4.38 -5.23
CA ILE A 89 4.52 3.19 -5.13
C ILE A 89 4.93 2.72 -6.54
N GLY A 90 3.96 2.62 -7.45
CA GLY A 90 4.18 2.19 -8.83
C GLY A 90 5.15 3.11 -9.57
N PHE A 91 4.99 4.43 -9.44
CA PHE A 91 5.91 5.40 -10.04
C PHE A 91 7.34 5.23 -9.54
N VAL A 92 7.54 5.20 -8.23
CA VAL A 92 8.87 5.07 -7.62
C VAL A 92 9.48 3.71 -7.99
N PHE A 93 8.69 2.64 -7.95
CA PHE A 93 9.15 1.30 -8.29
C PHE A 93 9.54 1.19 -9.79
N MET A 94 8.70 1.65 -10.71
CA MET A 94 8.98 1.60 -12.16
C MET A 94 10.18 2.47 -12.53
N PHE A 95 10.31 3.64 -11.91
CA PHE A 95 11.50 4.48 -12.08
C PHE A 95 12.78 3.77 -11.62
N TRP A 96 12.74 3.16 -10.45
CA TRP A 96 13.89 2.40 -9.93
C TRP A 96 14.21 1.17 -10.78
N TYR A 97 13.17 0.45 -11.25
CA TYR A 97 13.30 -0.79 -12.01
C TYR A 97 13.91 -0.61 -13.41
N GLY A 98 13.64 0.49 -14.08
CA GLY A 98 14.15 0.71 -15.45
C GLY A 98 14.24 2.17 -15.89
N GLY A 99 14.29 3.10 -14.93
CA GLY A 99 14.43 4.53 -15.20
C GLY A 99 13.21 5.14 -15.90
N PHE A 100 13.44 6.29 -16.50
CA PHE A 100 12.40 7.02 -17.23
C PHE A 100 11.74 6.21 -18.34
N LYS A 101 12.47 5.31 -19.02
CA LYS A 101 11.90 4.48 -20.08
C LYS A 101 10.72 3.62 -19.62
N LYS A 102 10.76 3.12 -18.38
CA LYS A 102 9.69 2.31 -17.81
C LYS A 102 8.50 3.14 -17.36
N LEU A 103 8.70 4.40 -16.97
CA LEU A 103 7.60 5.32 -16.67
C LEU A 103 6.79 5.65 -17.93
N PHE A 104 7.45 5.70 -19.08
CA PHE A 104 6.81 5.96 -20.39
C PHE A 104 6.37 4.65 -21.11
N ASP A 105 6.38 3.50 -20.42
CA ASP A 105 5.78 2.28 -20.99
C ASP A 105 4.28 2.51 -21.21
N LEU A 106 3.83 2.29 -22.45
CA LEU A 106 2.44 2.53 -22.83
C LEU A 106 1.45 1.73 -21.94
N GLY A 107 1.80 0.51 -21.55
CA GLY A 107 0.99 -0.28 -20.63
C GLY A 107 0.85 0.38 -19.26
N PHE A 108 1.95 0.91 -18.70
CA PHE A 108 1.91 1.60 -17.42
C PHE A 108 1.08 2.89 -17.49
N ILE A 109 1.26 3.68 -18.55
CA ILE A 109 0.47 4.91 -18.77
C ILE A 109 -1.02 4.60 -18.91
N THR A 110 -1.40 3.60 -19.71
CA THR A 110 -2.81 3.21 -19.87
C THR A 110 -3.41 2.72 -18.56
N GLY A 111 -2.64 1.98 -17.75
CA GLY A 111 -3.05 1.59 -16.40
C GLY A 111 -3.30 2.80 -15.50
N LEU A 112 -2.39 3.79 -15.49
CA LEU A 112 -2.56 5.02 -14.72
C LEU A 112 -3.78 5.83 -15.18
N LEU A 113 -3.98 5.97 -16.48
CA LEU A 113 -5.17 6.66 -17.02
C LEU A 113 -6.46 5.96 -16.58
N LEU A 114 -6.51 4.63 -16.64
CA LEU A 114 -7.65 3.86 -16.17
C LEU A 114 -7.87 4.04 -14.66
N ALA A 115 -6.80 4.06 -13.86
CA ALA A 115 -6.90 4.32 -12.42
C ALA A 115 -7.52 5.69 -12.12
N LEU A 116 -7.10 6.72 -12.86
CA LEU A 116 -7.66 8.06 -12.73
C LEU A 116 -9.11 8.13 -13.22
N MET A 117 -9.42 7.53 -14.37
CA MET A 117 -10.80 7.50 -14.89
C MET A 117 -11.76 6.86 -13.89
N VAL A 118 -11.42 5.69 -13.37
CA VAL A 118 -12.27 4.97 -12.40
C VAL A 118 -12.27 5.70 -11.05
N GLY A 119 -11.11 6.06 -10.53
CA GLY A 119 -10.98 6.67 -9.20
C GLY A 119 -11.59 8.06 -9.10
N CYS A 120 -11.47 8.88 -10.16
CA CYS A 120 -12.02 10.23 -10.18
C CYS A 120 -13.49 10.30 -10.62
N SER A 121 -14.05 9.20 -11.15
CA SER A 121 -15.43 9.20 -11.68
C SER A 121 -16.46 9.71 -10.67
N TRP A 122 -16.41 9.22 -9.43
CA TRP A 122 -17.30 9.65 -8.35
C TRP A 122 -17.15 11.14 -8.01
N TYR A 123 -15.93 11.66 -8.03
CA TYR A 123 -15.65 13.07 -7.73
C TYR A 123 -16.19 13.97 -8.83
N LEU A 124 -16.01 13.57 -10.10
CA LEU A 124 -16.54 14.33 -11.24
C LEU A 124 -18.05 14.38 -11.24
N VAL A 125 -18.72 13.26 -10.97
CA VAL A 125 -20.20 13.22 -10.88
C VAL A 125 -20.70 14.11 -9.73
N ASN A 126 -20.10 14.02 -8.55
CA ASN A 126 -20.52 14.84 -7.41
C ASN A 126 -20.21 16.33 -7.63
N TRP A 127 -19.09 16.65 -8.26
CA TRP A 127 -18.79 18.04 -8.62
C TRP A 127 -19.79 18.59 -9.63
N TYR A 128 -20.16 17.80 -10.63
CA TYR A 128 -21.17 18.18 -11.61
C TYR A 128 -22.54 18.41 -10.96
N MET A 129 -22.93 17.59 -9.99
CA MET A 129 -24.24 17.68 -9.32
C MET A 129 -24.31 18.77 -8.25
N PHE A 130 -23.25 19.00 -7.49
CA PHE A 130 -23.26 19.83 -6.28
C PHE A 130 -22.30 21.02 -6.33
N GLY A 131 -21.50 21.16 -7.40
CA GLY A 131 -20.59 22.28 -7.61
C GLY A 131 -19.64 22.53 -6.43
N ASP A 132 -19.45 23.82 -6.11
CA ASP A 132 -18.50 24.26 -5.07
C ASP A 132 -18.83 23.76 -3.67
N MET A 133 -20.12 23.49 -3.39
CA MET A 133 -20.53 22.94 -2.09
C MET A 133 -19.92 21.56 -1.85
N PHE A 134 -19.78 20.72 -2.87
CA PHE A 134 -19.12 19.43 -2.77
C PHE A 134 -17.63 19.61 -2.45
N ILE A 135 -16.96 20.51 -3.19
CA ILE A 135 -15.52 20.79 -2.99
C ILE A 135 -15.28 21.26 -1.55
N GLU A 136 -16.08 22.20 -1.08
CA GLU A 136 -15.90 22.77 0.25
C GLU A 136 -16.12 21.74 1.36
N ARG A 137 -17.20 20.97 1.31
CA ARG A 137 -17.49 19.95 2.33
C ARG A 137 -16.53 18.77 2.25
N HIS A 138 -16.23 18.27 1.06
CA HIS A 138 -15.43 17.06 0.91
C HIS A 138 -13.95 17.31 1.16
N PHE A 139 -13.39 18.34 0.54
CA PHE A 139 -11.95 18.60 0.65
C PHE A 139 -11.59 19.44 1.88
N LYS A 140 -12.25 20.55 2.14
CA LYS A 140 -11.90 21.40 3.29
C LYS A 140 -12.25 20.73 4.63
N THR A 141 -13.42 20.09 4.75
CA THR A 141 -13.86 19.55 6.05
C THR A 141 -13.26 18.17 6.36
N ASN A 142 -13.16 17.28 5.36
CA ASN A 142 -12.77 15.90 5.59
C ASN A 142 -11.29 15.63 5.30
N HIS A 143 -10.71 16.25 4.27
CA HIS A 143 -9.33 15.95 3.86
C HIS A 143 -8.28 16.86 4.49
N MET A 144 -8.60 18.10 4.85
CA MET A 144 -7.64 18.95 5.58
C MET A 144 -7.23 18.39 6.94
N LYS A 145 -8.02 17.48 7.51
CA LYS A 145 -7.63 16.74 8.73
C LYS A 145 -6.54 15.70 8.48
N LEU A 146 -6.35 15.27 7.23
CA LEU A 146 -5.33 14.31 6.81
C LEU A 146 -4.09 14.99 6.22
N VAL A 147 -4.22 16.25 5.79
CA VAL A 147 -3.08 17.01 5.25
C VAL A 147 -2.09 17.28 6.38
N PRO A 148 -0.80 16.98 6.17
CA PRO A 148 0.24 17.33 7.12
C PRO A 148 0.22 18.84 7.34
N GLN A 149 -0.14 19.29 8.53
CA GLN A 149 -0.01 20.70 8.87
C GLN A 149 1.46 20.96 9.20
N GLY A 150 2.24 21.18 8.15
CA GLY A 150 3.67 21.43 8.21
C GLY A 150 4.48 20.12 8.20
N PHE A 151 5.45 20.04 7.31
CA PHE A 151 6.45 18.95 7.23
C PHE A 151 7.32 18.87 8.50
N TRP A 152 7.22 19.90 9.34
CA TRP A 152 7.89 20.09 10.61
C TRP A 152 6.84 20.38 11.70
N SER A 153 6.08 19.37 12.05
CA SER A 153 5.32 19.42 13.31
C SER A 153 6.34 19.45 14.45
N ASP A 154 6.16 20.37 15.38
CA ASP A 154 7.05 20.60 16.54
C ASP A 154 7.24 19.38 17.46
N ASN A 155 6.75 18.21 17.05
CA ASN A 155 6.82 16.98 17.83
C ASN A 155 7.27 15.78 16.96
N PRO A 156 8.60 15.46 16.93
CA PRO A 156 9.13 14.30 16.19
C PRO A 156 8.61 12.95 16.72
N LEU A 157 7.84 12.97 17.82
CA LEU A 157 7.28 11.77 18.45
C LEU A 157 6.14 11.10 17.65
N TYR A 158 5.63 11.74 16.60
CA TYR A 158 4.55 11.13 15.79
C TYR A 158 4.96 9.83 15.07
N VAL A 159 6.20 9.72 14.63
CA VAL A 159 6.71 8.46 14.04
C VAL A 159 6.66 7.32 15.07
N PHE A 160 7.02 7.62 16.32
CA PHE A 160 6.99 6.63 17.41
C PHE A 160 5.58 6.17 17.78
N GLY A 161 4.54 6.97 17.53
CA GLY A 161 3.15 6.59 17.74
C GLY A 161 2.74 5.38 16.92
N TYR A 162 3.07 5.37 15.62
CA TYR A 162 2.80 4.22 14.75
C TYR A 162 3.65 3.01 15.13
N ILE A 163 4.94 3.19 15.44
CA ILE A 163 5.83 2.10 15.86
C ILE A 163 5.27 1.44 17.13
N LYS A 164 4.89 2.23 18.15
CA LYS A 164 4.29 1.71 19.38
C LYS A 164 2.97 0.98 19.13
N ALA A 165 2.12 1.52 18.27
CA ALA A 165 0.86 0.90 17.89
C ALA A 165 1.08 -0.42 17.12
N MET A 166 2.08 -0.48 16.23
CA MET A 166 2.47 -1.68 15.52
C MET A 166 3.06 -2.73 16.46
N MET A 167 3.95 -2.34 17.38
CA MET A 167 4.48 -3.25 18.41
C MET A 167 3.37 -3.97 19.16
N LYS A 168 2.32 -3.23 19.57
CA LYS A 168 1.18 -3.80 20.30
C LYS A 168 0.31 -4.71 19.43
N ASN A 169 0.00 -4.30 18.21
CA ASN A 169 -1.02 -4.95 17.37
C ASN A 169 -0.46 -5.97 16.38
N TYR A 170 0.85 -5.96 16.13
CA TYR A 170 1.54 -6.89 15.23
C TYR A 170 2.46 -7.87 15.99
N TRP A 171 2.32 -7.95 17.31
CA TRP A 171 3.00 -8.95 18.12
C TRP A 171 2.46 -10.35 17.81
N PRO A 172 3.31 -11.43 17.75
CA PRO A 172 4.76 -11.44 18.04
C PRO A 172 5.65 -11.17 16.80
N TRP A 173 5.08 -10.90 15.64
CA TRP A 173 5.81 -10.79 14.37
C TRP A 173 6.61 -9.49 14.22
N PHE A 174 6.31 -8.46 14.99
CA PHE A 174 6.90 -7.13 14.86
C PHE A 174 8.45 -7.14 14.84
N PRO A 175 9.17 -7.83 15.78
CA PRO A 175 10.64 -7.84 15.78
C PRO A 175 11.21 -8.46 14.50
N VAL A 176 10.63 -9.58 14.05
CA VAL A 176 11.05 -10.27 12.83
C VAL A 176 10.79 -9.42 11.59
N THR A 177 9.64 -8.74 11.55
CA THR A 177 9.31 -7.82 10.47
C THR A 177 10.30 -6.66 10.39
N MET A 178 10.70 -6.07 11.51
CA MET A 178 11.68 -4.98 11.54
C MET A 178 13.06 -5.43 11.06
N ALA A 179 13.51 -6.60 11.51
CA ALA A 179 14.74 -7.21 11.00
C ALA A 179 14.64 -7.48 9.49
N GLY A 180 13.50 -8.02 9.04
CA GLY A 180 13.22 -8.26 7.64
C GLY A 180 13.27 -6.99 6.80
N ILE A 181 12.62 -5.91 7.22
CA ILE A 181 12.64 -4.62 6.50
C ILE A 181 14.07 -4.13 6.31
N PHE A 182 14.91 -4.25 7.35
CA PHE A 182 16.33 -3.87 7.25
C PHE A 182 17.10 -4.74 6.22
N LEU A 183 16.88 -6.06 6.23
CA LEU A 183 17.48 -6.98 5.26
C LEU A 183 17.00 -6.69 3.84
N PHE A 184 15.71 -6.44 3.66
CA PHE A 184 15.11 -6.09 2.37
C PHE A 184 15.63 -4.74 1.85
N ALA A 185 15.77 -3.74 2.71
CA ALA A 185 16.40 -2.47 2.35
C ALA A 185 17.84 -2.70 1.86
N LYS A 186 18.64 -3.46 2.62
CA LYS A 186 20.03 -3.79 2.23
C LYS A 186 20.07 -4.50 0.87
N SER A 187 19.26 -5.54 0.68
CA SER A 187 19.19 -6.29 -0.58
C SER A 187 18.69 -5.43 -1.75
N SER A 188 17.78 -4.52 -1.49
CA SER A 188 17.26 -3.60 -2.51
C SER A 188 18.33 -2.67 -3.09
N PHE A 189 19.14 -2.08 -2.23
CA PHE A 189 20.16 -1.11 -2.63
C PHE A 189 21.49 -1.74 -3.01
N LYS A 190 21.92 -2.79 -2.29
CA LYS A 190 23.20 -3.45 -2.55
C LYS A 190 23.12 -4.43 -3.71
N ASP A 191 22.12 -5.31 -3.70
CA ASP A 191 21.99 -6.42 -4.65
C ASP A 191 21.06 -6.09 -5.82
N LYS A 192 20.44 -4.91 -5.81
CA LYS A 192 19.43 -4.46 -6.79
C LYS A 192 18.30 -5.47 -7.01
N ASN A 193 17.91 -6.16 -5.91
CA ASN A 193 16.84 -7.14 -5.96
C ASN A 193 15.47 -6.45 -6.08
N PHE A 194 14.80 -6.62 -7.21
CA PHE A 194 13.53 -5.96 -7.48
C PHE A 194 12.39 -6.41 -6.54
N ARG A 195 12.40 -7.67 -6.07
CA ARG A 195 11.39 -8.18 -5.14
C ARG A 195 11.52 -7.50 -3.78
N SER A 196 12.76 -7.38 -3.31
CA SER A 196 13.06 -6.69 -2.06
C SER A 196 12.70 -5.21 -2.16
N MET A 197 13.07 -4.54 -3.25
CA MET A 197 12.74 -3.13 -3.47
C MET A 197 11.23 -2.90 -3.53
N PHE A 198 10.50 -3.74 -4.24
CA PHE A 198 9.05 -3.65 -4.35
C PHE A 198 8.36 -3.70 -2.96
N LEU A 199 8.71 -4.69 -2.15
CA LEU A 199 8.13 -4.84 -0.80
C LEU A 199 8.61 -3.73 0.15
N PHE A 200 9.87 -3.32 0.05
CA PHE A 200 10.41 -2.21 0.82
C PHE A 200 9.69 -0.88 0.51
N LEU A 201 9.49 -0.56 -0.76
CA LEU A 201 8.76 0.66 -1.17
C LEU A 201 7.28 0.61 -0.74
N TRP A 202 6.64 -0.55 -0.87
CA TRP A 202 5.24 -0.72 -0.46
C TRP A 202 5.05 -0.48 1.04
N VAL A 203 6.04 -0.82 1.86
CA VAL A 203 6.01 -0.54 3.30
C VAL A 203 6.39 0.91 3.58
N SER A 204 7.53 1.36 3.03
CA SER A 204 8.17 2.61 3.43
C SER A 204 7.39 3.85 2.99
N ILE A 205 6.85 3.86 1.76
CA ILE A 205 6.14 5.04 1.23
C ILE A 205 4.87 5.35 2.05
N PRO A 206 3.93 4.41 2.26
CA PRO A 206 2.77 4.69 3.08
C PRO A 206 3.12 5.00 4.54
N PHE A 207 4.10 4.30 5.11
CA PHE A 207 4.53 4.52 6.48
C PHE A 207 5.07 5.94 6.67
N LEU A 208 5.97 6.40 5.80
CA LEU A 208 6.55 7.73 5.87
C LEU A 208 5.50 8.82 5.69
N ILE A 209 4.66 8.70 4.66
CA ILE A 209 3.61 9.70 4.39
C ILE A 209 2.60 9.75 5.54
N MET A 210 2.15 8.60 6.07
CA MET A 210 1.20 8.58 7.18
C MET A 210 1.82 9.06 8.51
N SER A 211 3.13 8.86 8.69
CA SER A 211 3.83 9.34 9.90
C SER A 211 3.90 10.86 9.99
N THR A 212 3.70 11.59 8.89
CA THR A 212 3.61 13.06 8.91
C THR A 212 2.22 13.58 9.28
N SER A 213 1.20 12.70 9.33
CA SER A 213 -0.16 13.07 9.68
C SER A 213 -0.36 13.18 11.19
N ARG A 214 -1.10 14.20 11.65
CA ARG A 214 -1.48 14.33 13.07
C ARG A 214 -2.47 13.24 13.53
N ASN A 215 -3.30 12.75 12.63
CA ASN A 215 -4.32 11.74 12.96
C ASN A 215 -3.76 10.33 12.74
N GLN A 216 -3.07 9.80 13.74
CA GLN A 216 -2.39 8.52 13.70
C GLN A 216 -3.32 7.37 14.10
N THR A 217 -4.14 6.93 13.17
CA THR A 217 -4.94 5.72 13.35
C THR A 217 -4.25 4.55 12.65
N LEU A 218 -3.88 3.50 13.39
CA LEU A 218 -3.19 2.31 12.85
C LEU A 218 -3.92 1.68 11.66
N ARG A 219 -5.24 1.82 11.60
CA ARG A 219 -6.07 1.33 10.48
C ARG A 219 -5.64 1.89 9.13
N TYR A 220 -5.09 3.11 9.07
CA TYR A 220 -4.58 3.68 7.83
C TYR A 220 -3.37 2.93 7.26
N LEU A 221 -2.66 2.19 8.11
CA LEU A 221 -1.53 1.34 7.71
C LEU A 221 -1.92 -0.11 7.38
N PHE A 222 -3.20 -0.49 7.42
CA PHE A 222 -3.60 -1.86 7.05
C PHE A 222 -3.20 -2.24 5.62
N MET A 223 -3.06 -1.25 4.75
CA MET A 223 -2.60 -1.46 3.38
C MET A 223 -1.17 -2.01 3.27
N ILE A 224 -0.32 -1.86 4.31
CA ILE A 224 1.04 -2.40 4.33
C ILE A 224 1.13 -3.78 4.99
N PHE A 225 0.10 -4.25 5.69
CA PHE A 225 0.12 -5.52 6.41
C PHE A 225 0.35 -6.75 5.52
N PRO A 226 -0.18 -6.82 4.27
CA PRO A 226 0.17 -7.90 3.36
C PRO A 226 1.68 -7.93 3.01
N ALA A 227 2.30 -6.76 2.79
CA ALA A 227 3.74 -6.68 2.56
C ALA A 227 4.54 -7.07 3.82
N PHE A 228 4.10 -6.64 5.01
CA PHE A 228 4.67 -7.05 6.30
C PHE A 228 4.64 -8.57 6.46
N ALA A 229 3.51 -9.20 6.18
CA ALA A 229 3.36 -10.64 6.29
C ALA A 229 4.32 -11.39 5.35
N ILE A 230 4.49 -10.91 4.11
CA ILE A 230 5.42 -11.49 3.14
C ILE A 230 6.87 -11.33 3.60
N ILE A 231 7.25 -10.12 4.06
CA ILE A 231 8.60 -9.87 4.58
C ILE A 231 8.89 -10.76 5.79
N THR A 232 7.97 -10.83 6.74
CA THR A 232 8.09 -11.68 7.93
C THR A 232 8.25 -13.16 7.56
N ALA A 233 7.39 -13.66 6.69
CA ALA A 233 7.42 -15.06 6.27
C ALA A 233 8.72 -15.42 5.55
N HIS A 234 9.19 -14.55 4.65
CA HIS A 234 10.45 -14.77 3.94
C HIS A 234 11.65 -14.72 4.91
N THR A 235 11.65 -13.79 5.88
CA THR A 235 12.72 -13.70 6.89
C THR A 235 12.77 -14.90 7.83
N LEU A 236 11.60 -15.53 8.10
CA LEU A 236 11.55 -16.76 8.91
C LEU A 236 11.94 -18.01 8.14
N ALA A 237 11.76 -18.01 6.82
CA ALA A 237 12.05 -19.15 5.96
C ALA A 237 13.49 -19.15 5.39
N SER A 238 14.19 -18.01 5.48
CA SER A 238 15.57 -17.85 5.03
C SER A 238 16.58 -18.22 6.12
#